data_7d299ea161766d4065c2c5ab21b39871
#
_entry.id   7d299ea161766d4065c2c5ab21b39871
#
_cell.length_a   1.000
_cell.length_b   1.000
_cell.length_c   1.000
_cell.angle_alpha   90.00
_cell.angle_beta   90.00
_cell.angle_gamma   90.00
#
_symmetry.space_group_name_H-M   'P 1'
#
loop_
_entity.id
_entity.type
_entity.pdbx_description
1 polymer ?
#
loop_
_entity_poly.entity_id
_entity_poly.type
_entity_poly.pdbx_seq_one_letter_code
_entity_poly.pdbx_strand_id
1 'polypeptide(L)'
;MMNFFRRRPEPDAKAIREYFNRAAADEQHYPSSIDPRILHVRLVLEHLGDLTGKRVADAGCGKGRFARIVKERNPAATVIALDVAEAMLAAVPPGIERLAASMTALPLATESCDGAYATESLEHAVDIPRAVEELTRIVKPGGRIIIIDKNIDAWGRLETAAWERWFGRRELERLLGRRCREVTSRPISYWEDVEPDGLFLAWLAVR
;
A
#
# COMPACT_ATOMS: atom_id res chain seq x y z
N MET A 1 -33.81 -18.80 -6.66
CA MET A 1 -32.59 -17.99 -6.82
C MET A 1 -31.73 -18.22 -5.60
N MET A 2 -30.79 -19.16 -5.67
CA MET A 2 -29.95 -19.56 -4.52
C MET A 2 -28.80 -18.58 -4.41
N ASN A 3 -28.78 -17.78 -3.34
CA ASN A 3 -27.68 -16.89 -2.99
C ASN A 3 -26.46 -17.72 -2.57
N PHE A 4 -25.57 -18.02 -3.50
CA PHE A 4 -24.25 -18.54 -3.20
C PHE A 4 -23.31 -17.38 -2.78
N PHE A 5 -23.57 -16.77 -1.63
CA PHE A 5 -22.51 -16.10 -0.90
C PHE A 5 -21.61 -17.19 -0.31
N ARG A 6 -20.67 -17.69 -1.10
CA ARG A 6 -19.51 -18.40 -0.52
C ARG A 6 -18.85 -17.42 0.42
N ARG A 7 -18.95 -17.69 1.74
CA ARG A 7 -18.08 -17.02 2.72
C ARG A 7 -16.65 -17.22 2.23
N ARG A 8 -15.98 -16.13 1.86
CA ARG A 8 -14.54 -16.19 1.58
C ARG A 8 -13.87 -16.73 2.84
N PRO A 9 -12.87 -17.61 2.72
CA PRO A 9 -12.10 -18.02 3.87
C PRO A 9 -11.52 -16.78 4.57
N GLU A 10 -11.50 -16.79 5.89
CA GLU A 10 -10.82 -15.74 6.62
C GLU A 10 -9.34 -15.76 6.24
N PRO A 11 -8.74 -14.58 5.99
CA PRO A 11 -7.34 -14.51 5.61
C PRO A 11 -6.47 -15.06 6.74
N ASP A 12 -5.63 -16.05 6.45
CA ASP A 12 -4.63 -16.56 7.37
C ASP A 12 -3.31 -15.80 7.18
N ALA A 13 -2.92 -15.03 8.18
CA ALA A 13 -1.70 -14.22 8.16
C ALA A 13 -0.43 -15.07 7.90
N LYS A 14 -0.38 -16.31 8.43
CA LYS A 14 0.73 -17.23 8.21
C LYS A 14 0.77 -17.69 6.74
N ALA A 15 -0.38 -18.10 6.20
CA ALA A 15 -0.48 -18.54 4.81
C ALA A 15 -0.11 -17.42 3.82
N ILE A 16 -0.55 -16.18 4.08
CA ILE A 16 -0.20 -15.00 3.28
C ILE A 16 1.32 -14.76 3.31
N ARG A 17 1.93 -14.75 4.50
CA ARG A 17 3.38 -14.59 4.64
C ARG A 17 4.16 -15.69 3.90
N GLU A 18 3.78 -16.94 4.07
CA GLU A 18 4.42 -18.07 3.40
C GLU A 18 4.29 -17.99 1.88
N TYR A 19 3.14 -17.55 1.38
CA TYR A 19 2.93 -17.33 -0.05
C TYR A 19 3.91 -16.28 -0.59
N PHE A 20 3.96 -15.09 0.00
CA PHE A 20 4.85 -14.01 -0.47
C PHE A 20 6.32 -14.33 -0.27
N ASN A 21 6.70 -15.09 0.76
CA ASN A 21 8.07 -15.59 0.89
C ASN A 21 8.47 -16.51 -0.28
N ARG A 22 7.56 -17.37 -0.77
CA ARG A 22 7.81 -18.19 -1.96
C ARG A 22 7.79 -17.36 -3.24
N ALA A 23 6.84 -16.43 -3.35
CA ALA A 23 6.66 -15.56 -4.51
C ALA A 23 7.81 -14.56 -4.71
N ALA A 24 8.64 -14.32 -3.69
CA ALA A 24 9.77 -13.39 -3.80
C ALA A 24 10.79 -13.78 -4.89
N ALA A 25 10.87 -15.04 -5.29
CA ALA A 25 11.72 -15.47 -6.41
C ALA A 25 11.14 -15.12 -7.81
N ASP A 26 9.85 -14.81 -7.89
CA ASP A 26 9.14 -14.50 -9.13
C ASP A 26 9.27 -13.01 -9.46
N GLU A 27 10.17 -12.68 -10.39
CA GLU A 27 10.35 -11.30 -10.89
C GLU A 27 9.27 -10.89 -11.90
N GLN A 28 8.61 -11.84 -12.54
CA GLN A 28 7.59 -11.52 -13.53
C GLN A 28 6.32 -10.95 -12.88
N HIS A 29 5.84 -11.57 -11.80
CA HIS A 29 4.61 -11.15 -11.12
C HIS A 29 4.88 -10.24 -9.92
N TYR A 30 6.06 -10.35 -9.31
CA TYR A 30 6.50 -9.53 -8.17
C TYR A 30 7.84 -8.86 -8.46
N PRO A 31 7.86 -7.85 -9.36
CA PRO A 31 9.10 -7.22 -9.81
C PRO A 31 9.75 -6.40 -8.69
N SER A 32 11.08 -6.42 -8.66
CA SER A 32 11.90 -5.60 -7.76
C SER A 32 12.08 -4.15 -8.23
N SER A 33 11.62 -3.85 -9.45
CA SER A 33 11.69 -2.50 -10.05
C SER A 33 10.38 -2.16 -10.75
N ILE A 34 10.17 -0.88 -10.99
CA ILE A 34 9.01 -0.36 -11.70
C ILE A 34 9.43 0.87 -12.51
N ASP A 35 8.74 1.16 -13.60
CA ASP A 35 8.99 2.37 -14.38
C ASP A 35 8.64 3.61 -13.53
N PRO A 36 9.57 4.53 -13.28
CA PRO A 36 9.32 5.71 -12.45
C PRO A 36 8.34 6.71 -13.07
N ARG A 37 7.95 6.53 -14.33
CA ARG A 37 7.01 7.42 -15.05
C ARG A 37 5.54 7.02 -14.85
N ILE A 38 5.25 5.83 -14.30
CA ILE A 38 3.86 5.44 -14.09
C ILE A 38 3.13 6.41 -13.14
N LEU A 39 1.84 6.57 -13.38
CA LEU A 39 1.01 7.50 -12.60
C LEU A 39 1.01 7.17 -11.09
N HIS A 40 1.06 5.89 -10.72
CA HIS A 40 1.13 5.46 -9.32
C HIS A 40 2.35 6.07 -8.59
N VAL A 41 3.53 5.99 -9.19
CA VAL A 41 4.77 6.57 -8.62
C VAL A 41 4.64 8.09 -8.51
N ARG A 42 4.15 8.73 -9.56
CA ARG A 42 4.00 10.19 -9.57
C ARG A 42 3.03 10.65 -8.48
N LEU A 43 1.87 9.99 -8.33
CA LEU A 43 0.90 10.34 -7.30
C LEU A 43 1.46 10.17 -5.88
N VAL A 44 2.25 9.11 -5.62
CA VAL A 44 2.92 8.93 -4.34
C VAL A 44 3.86 10.11 -4.06
N LEU A 45 4.73 10.46 -5.02
CA LEU A 45 5.69 11.55 -4.85
C LEU A 45 5.01 12.92 -4.68
N GLU A 46 4.03 13.23 -5.53
CA GLU A 46 3.28 14.50 -5.49
C GLU A 46 2.49 14.65 -4.19
N HIS A 47 1.79 13.58 -3.78
CA HIS A 47 0.99 13.67 -2.56
C HIS A 47 1.86 13.77 -1.31
N LEU A 48 2.93 13.01 -1.20
CA LEU A 48 3.85 13.11 -0.06
C LEU A 48 4.62 14.43 -0.04
N GLY A 49 4.91 15.01 -1.20
CA GLY A 49 5.60 16.29 -1.35
C GLY A 49 7.07 16.23 -0.96
N ASP A 50 7.60 17.33 -0.42
CA ASP A 50 8.98 17.38 0.05
C ASP A 50 9.19 16.49 1.28
N LEU A 51 10.11 15.52 1.14
CA LEU A 51 10.47 14.55 2.19
C LEU A 51 11.86 14.83 2.78
N THR A 52 12.46 15.97 2.52
CA THR A 52 13.79 16.33 3.07
C THR A 52 13.79 16.27 4.60
N GLY A 53 14.62 15.38 5.16
CA GLY A 53 14.72 15.16 6.62
C GLY A 53 13.49 14.49 7.25
N LYS A 54 12.51 14.02 6.46
CA LYS A 54 11.28 13.39 6.92
C LYS A 54 11.38 11.87 6.92
N ARG A 55 10.48 11.26 7.68
CA ARG A 55 10.30 9.81 7.75
C ARG A 55 9.03 9.41 7.01
N VAL A 56 9.12 8.45 6.13
CA VAL A 56 7.99 7.93 5.36
C VAL A 56 7.95 6.41 5.40
N ALA A 57 6.76 5.84 5.60
CA ALA A 57 6.54 4.40 5.66
C ALA A 57 5.92 3.89 4.35
N ASP A 58 6.50 2.83 3.78
CA ASP A 58 5.97 2.02 2.69
C ASP A 58 5.38 0.73 3.30
N ALA A 59 4.06 0.65 3.40
CA ALA A 59 3.39 -0.47 4.04
C ALA A 59 2.95 -1.51 3.01
N GLY A 60 3.49 -2.73 3.16
CA GLY A 60 3.37 -3.78 2.14
C GLY A 60 4.28 -3.51 0.95
N CYS A 61 5.53 -3.17 1.24
CA CYS A 61 6.49 -2.69 0.24
C CYS A 61 6.92 -3.75 -0.79
N GLY A 62 6.65 -5.04 -0.53
CA GLY A 62 7.18 -6.13 -1.33
C GLY A 62 8.71 -6.05 -1.43
N LYS A 63 9.25 -6.10 -2.63
CA LYS A 63 10.69 -5.95 -2.92
C LYS A 63 11.18 -4.48 -2.92
N GLY A 64 10.34 -3.53 -2.48
CA GLY A 64 10.70 -2.12 -2.35
C GLY A 64 10.74 -1.33 -3.65
N ARG A 65 10.00 -1.74 -4.68
CA ARG A 65 9.99 -1.06 -6.00
C ARG A 65 9.61 0.42 -5.92
N PHE A 66 8.63 0.78 -5.06
CA PHE A 66 8.26 2.17 -4.78
C PHE A 66 9.23 2.83 -3.80
N ALA A 67 9.60 2.16 -2.72
CA ALA A 67 10.54 2.65 -1.72
C ALA A 67 11.87 3.10 -2.34
N ARG A 68 12.38 2.34 -3.33
CA ARG A 68 13.56 2.70 -4.11
C ARG A 68 13.42 4.06 -4.75
N ILE A 69 12.34 4.29 -5.51
CA ILE A 69 12.13 5.54 -6.24
C ILE A 69 11.93 6.71 -5.28
N VAL A 70 11.16 6.50 -4.20
CA VAL A 70 10.97 7.52 -3.16
C VAL A 70 12.31 7.91 -2.55
N LYS A 71 13.19 6.95 -2.24
CA LYS A 71 14.53 7.20 -1.71
C LYS A 71 15.45 7.90 -2.70
N GLU A 72 15.44 7.48 -3.96
CA GLU A 72 16.24 8.10 -5.03
C GLU A 72 15.84 9.56 -5.27
N ARG A 73 14.55 9.86 -5.24
CA ARG A 73 14.03 11.23 -5.42
C ARG A 73 14.18 12.11 -4.17
N ASN A 74 14.31 11.49 -3.00
CA ASN A 74 14.45 12.18 -1.71
C ASN A 74 15.60 11.54 -0.90
N PRO A 75 16.87 11.77 -1.29
CA PRO A 75 18.03 11.13 -0.64
C PRO A 75 18.13 11.41 0.87
N ALA A 76 17.66 12.59 1.31
CA ALA A 76 17.66 12.99 2.72
C ALA A 76 16.47 12.42 3.52
N ALA A 77 15.51 11.73 2.89
CA ALA A 77 14.41 11.08 3.59
C ALA A 77 14.85 9.79 4.29
N THR A 78 14.25 9.50 5.41
CA THR A 78 14.25 8.15 6.00
C THR A 78 13.06 7.38 5.44
N VAL A 79 13.31 6.44 4.53
CA VAL A 79 12.29 5.56 3.97
C VAL A 79 12.31 4.24 4.75
N ILE A 80 11.14 3.83 5.24
CA ILE A 80 10.94 2.61 6.04
C ILE A 80 10.05 1.67 5.24
N ALA A 81 10.61 0.57 4.77
CA ALA A 81 9.93 -0.48 4.02
C ALA A 81 9.42 -1.56 4.98
N LEU A 82 8.11 -1.77 5.01
CA LEU A 82 7.46 -2.75 5.88
C LEU A 82 6.75 -3.81 5.03
N ASP A 83 7.03 -5.06 5.30
CA ASP A 83 6.34 -6.19 4.67
C ASP A 83 6.25 -7.38 5.63
N VAL A 84 5.25 -8.24 5.45
CA VAL A 84 5.10 -9.44 6.27
C VAL A 84 6.07 -10.54 5.86
N ALA A 85 6.56 -10.51 4.61
CA ALA A 85 7.43 -11.54 4.02
C ALA A 85 8.90 -11.10 4.04
N GLU A 86 9.71 -11.78 4.84
CA GLU A 86 11.14 -11.49 5.00
C GLU A 86 11.91 -11.67 3.68
N ALA A 87 11.50 -12.62 2.83
CA ALA A 87 12.13 -12.84 1.53
C ALA A 87 11.88 -11.66 0.56
N MET A 88 10.73 -10.99 0.64
CA MET A 88 10.48 -9.74 -0.08
C MET A 88 11.42 -8.64 0.41
N LEU A 89 11.51 -8.45 1.73
CA LEU A 89 12.37 -7.44 2.34
C LEU A 89 13.86 -7.64 2.03
N ALA A 90 14.29 -8.88 1.82
CA ALA A 90 15.69 -9.17 1.46
C ALA A 90 16.10 -8.51 0.14
N ALA A 91 15.15 -8.27 -0.78
CA ALA A 91 15.38 -7.61 -2.07
C ALA A 91 15.32 -6.07 -2.01
N VAL A 92 14.88 -5.48 -0.90
CA VAL A 92 14.82 -4.02 -0.73
C VAL A 92 16.24 -3.44 -0.77
N PRO A 93 16.49 -2.36 -1.54
CA PRO A 93 17.84 -1.80 -1.69
C PRO A 93 18.46 -1.29 -0.39
N PRO A 94 19.80 -1.24 -0.32
CA PRO A 94 20.51 -0.58 0.78
C PRO A 94 20.11 0.88 0.94
N GLY A 95 20.18 1.40 2.17
CA GLY A 95 19.82 2.80 2.48
C GLY A 95 18.32 3.01 2.74
N ILE A 96 17.53 1.95 2.69
CA ILE A 96 16.13 1.90 3.10
C ILE A 96 16.02 1.02 4.35
N GLU A 97 15.37 1.53 5.40
CA GLU A 97 15.12 0.74 6.62
C GLU A 97 14.11 -0.39 6.30
N ARG A 98 14.35 -1.59 6.80
CA ARG A 98 13.53 -2.77 6.54
C ARG A 98 12.98 -3.33 7.83
N LEU A 99 11.66 -3.49 7.92
CA LEU A 99 10.99 -4.03 9.10
C LEU A 99 9.99 -5.12 8.69
N ALA A 100 10.19 -6.33 9.18
CA ALA A 100 9.21 -7.41 9.02
C ALA A 100 8.00 -7.15 9.91
N ALA A 101 6.84 -6.90 9.30
CA ALA A 101 5.64 -6.53 10.04
C ALA A 101 4.36 -6.80 9.26
N SER A 102 3.29 -7.12 9.98
CA SER A 102 1.93 -7.05 9.43
C SER A 102 1.45 -5.60 9.40
N MET A 103 0.71 -5.22 8.35
CA MET A 103 0.03 -3.91 8.31
C MET A 103 -0.95 -3.70 9.47
N THR A 104 -1.44 -4.78 10.09
CA THR A 104 -2.36 -4.72 11.24
C THR A 104 -1.66 -4.47 12.58
N ALA A 105 -0.32 -4.45 12.60
CA ALA A 105 0.51 -4.24 13.79
C ALA A 105 1.88 -3.68 13.37
N LEU A 106 1.93 -2.41 12.97
CA LEU A 106 3.16 -1.76 12.52
C LEU A 106 4.08 -1.45 13.72
N PRO A 107 5.37 -1.88 13.71
CA PRO A 107 6.30 -1.70 14.82
C PRO A 107 6.89 -0.27 14.84
N LEU A 108 6.05 0.71 14.63
CA LEU A 108 6.39 2.13 14.63
C LEU A 108 5.57 2.85 15.71
N ALA A 109 6.17 3.80 16.38
CA ALA A 109 5.48 4.59 17.40
C ALA A 109 4.36 5.43 16.77
N THR A 110 3.34 5.76 17.57
CA THR A 110 2.30 6.72 17.17
C THR A 110 2.95 8.04 16.77
N GLU A 111 2.49 8.61 15.64
CA GLU A 111 2.94 9.92 15.15
C GLU A 111 4.46 10.01 14.90
N SER A 112 5.07 8.91 14.46
CA SER A 112 6.52 8.85 14.21
C SER A 112 6.93 9.07 12.75
N CYS A 113 5.95 9.08 11.81
CA CYS A 113 6.18 9.29 10.39
C CYS A 113 5.53 10.58 9.90
N ASP A 114 6.16 11.24 8.94
CA ASP A 114 5.62 12.45 8.30
C ASP A 114 4.67 12.08 7.15
N GLY A 115 4.75 10.85 6.66
CA GLY A 115 3.84 10.30 5.67
C GLY A 115 3.89 8.78 5.64
N ALA A 116 2.88 8.19 4.98
CA ALA A 116 2.82 6.75 4.72
C ALA A 116 2.13 6.49 3.38
N TYR A 117 2.47 5.38 2.75
CA TYR A 117 1.77 4.91 1.58
C TYR A 117 1.64 3.39 1.57
N ALA A 118 0.62 2.91 0.86
CA ALA A 118 0.39 1.51 0.55
C ALA A 118 -0.04 1.41 -0.92
N THR A 119 0.70 0.66 -1.72
CA THR A 119 0.45 0.53 -3.15
C THR A 119 0.29 -0.93 -3.54
N GLU A 120 -0.90 -1.30 -4.03
CA GLU A 120 -1.22 -2.66 -4.43
C GLU A 120 -0.88 -3.69 -3.32
N SER A 121 -1.28 -3.40 -2.09
CA SER A 121 -0.85 -4.17 -0.93
C SER A 121 -1.88 -4.25 0.21
N LEU A 122 -2.73 -3.24 0.38
CA LEU A 122 -3.73 -3.23 1.45
C LEU A 122 -4.78 -4.34 1.25
N GLU A 123 -5.06 -4.73 0.01
CA GLU A 123 -5.96 -5.83 -0.37
C GLU A 123 -5.55 -7.19 0.22
N HIS A 124 -4.28 -7.34 0.61
CA HIS A 124 -3.73 -8.54 1.23
C HIS A 124 -3.75 -8.48 2.77
N ALA A 125 -4.17 -7.37 3.37
CA ALA A 125 -4.26 -7.26 4.82
C ALA A 125 -5.34 -8.19 5.39
N VAL A 126 -5.02 -8.90 6.48
CA VAL A 126 -5.95 -9.79 7.16
C VAL A 126 -7.15 -9.05 7.76
N ASP A 127 -6.96 -7.79 8.12
CA ASP A 127 -7.98 -6.88 8.66
C ASP A 127 -7.72 -5.47 8.10
N ILE A 128 -8.46 -5.10 7.05
CA ILE A 128 -8.31 -3.81 6.37
C ILE A 128 -8.61 -2.62 7.29
N PRO A 129 -9.72 -2.60 8.06
CA PRO A 129 -9.97 -1.55 9.06
C PRO A 129 -8.78 -1.35 10.01
N ARG A 130 -8.22 -2.43 10.54
CA ARG A 130 -7.08 -2.38 11.45
C ARG A 130 -5.81 -1.89 10.76
N ALA A 131 -5.54 -2.31 9.53
CA ALA A 131 -4.41 -1.82 8.75
C ALA A 131 -4.51 -0.31 8.49
N VAL A 132 -5.69 0.22 8.16
CA VAL A 132 -5.93 1.66 8.02
C VAL A 132 -5.76 2.41 9.34
N GLU A 133 -6.20 1.83 10.46
CA GLU A 133 -5.95 2.39 11.79
C GLU A 133 -4.46 2.51 12.09
N GLU A 134 -3.66 1.48 11.78
CA GLU A 134 -2.22 1.50 11.97
C GLU A 134 -1.53 2.53 11.07
N LEU A 135 -1.88 2.57 9.77
CA LEU A 135 -1.37 3.60 8.85
C LEU A 135 -1.64 5.02 9.36
N THR A 136 -2.86 5.27 9.82
CA THR A 136 -3.21 6.59 10.36
C THR A 136 -2.56 6.85 11.72
N ARG A 137 -2.35 5.82 12.55
CA ARG A 137 -1.71 5.94 13.87
C ARG A 137 -0.26 6.41 13.77
N ILE A 138 0.51 5.81 12.84
CA ILE A 138 1.95 6.09 12.72
C ILE A 138 2.24 7.46 12.11
N VAL A 139 1.30 8.04 11.36
CA VAL A 139 1.50 9.33 10.69
C VAL A 139 1.16 10.48 11.64
N LYS A 140 1.99 11.51 11.68
CA LYS A 140 1.80 12.73 12.49
C LYS A 140 0.55 13.53 12.06
N PRO A 141 -0.05 14.32 12.94
CA PRO A 141 -1.05 15.32 12.54
C PRO A 141 -0.49 16.23 11.41
N GLY A 142 -1.27 16.42 10.36
CA GLY A 142 -0.86 17.14 9.15
C GLY A 142 0.01 16.32 8.17
N GLY A 143 0.41 15.12 8.55
CA GLY A 143 1.11 14.20 7.66
C GLY A 143 0.19 13.60 6.59
N ARG A 144 0.78 13.08 5.52
CA ARG A 144 0.06 12.64 4.32
C ARG A 144 0.06 11.14 4.16
N ILE A 145 -1.08 10.61 3.73
CA ILE A 145 -1.27 9.18 3.48
C ILE A 145 -1.81 9.01 2.07
N ILE A 146 -1.22 8.12 1.29
CA ILE A 146 -1.77 7.70 0.01
C ILE A 146 -1.88 6.19 -0.05
N ILE A 147 -3.04 5.73 -0.51
CA ILE A 147 -3.31 4.33 -0.79
C ILE A 147 -3.69 4.22 -2.26
N ILE A 148 -3.06 3.30 -2.98
CA ILE A 148 -3.41 2.96 -4.35
C ILE A 148 -3.68 1.47 -4.39
N ASP A 149 -4.92 1.10 -4.74
CA ASP A 149 -5.30 -0.30 -4.73
C ASP A 149 -6.49 -0.59 -5.66
N LYS A 150 -6.86 -1.85 -5.80
CA LYS A 150 -7.90 -2.33 -6.70
C LYS A 150 -9.30 -1.97 -6.19
N ASN A 151 -10.16 -1.63 -7.14
CA ASN A 151 -11.55 -1.26 -6.90
C ASN A 151 -12.47 -2.49 -6.93
N ILE A 152 -13.30 -2.66 -5.92
CA ILE A 152 -14.27 -3.78 -5.84
C ILE A 152 -15.21 -3.84 -7.05
N ASP A 153 -15.53 -2.71 -7.68
CA ASP A 153 -16.40 -2.65 -8.84
C ASP A 153 -15.78 -3.34 -10.08
N ALA A 154 -14.45 -3.53 -10.06
CA ALA A 154 -13.71 -4.26 -11.09
C ALA A 154 -13.41 -5.72 -10.70
N TRP A 155 -13.99 -6.23 -9.62
CA TRP A 155 -13.78 -7.61 -9.16
C TRP A 155 -14.07 -8.63 -10.26
N GLY A 156 -13.17 -9.60 -10.40
CA GLY A 156 -13.28 -10.67 -11.40
C GLY A 156 -12.62 -10.35 -12.75
N ARG A 157 -12.06 -9.15 -12.93
CA ARG A 157 -11.28 -8.79 -14.14
C ARG A 157 -9.85 -9.35 -14.12
N LEU A 158 -9.35 -9.68 -12.94
CA LEU A 158 -8.03 -10.28 -12.75
C LEU A 158 -8.16 -11.58 -11.96
N GLU A 159 -7.24 -12.51 -12.19
CA GLU A 159 -7.02 -13.62 -11.27
C GLU A 159 -6.44 -13.08 -9.96
N THR A 160 -7.02 -13.54 -8.85
CA THR A 160 -6.67 -13.04 -7.52
C THR A 160 -6.45 -14.20 -6.56
N ALA A 161 -5.60 -13.99 -5.58
CA ALA A 161 -5.47 -14.92 -4.48
C ALA A 161 -6.79 -15.01 -3.68
N ALA A 162 -7.10 -16.20 -3.14
CA ALA A 162 -8.39 -16.45 -2.47
C ALA A 162 -8.65 -15.52 -1.27
N TRP A 163 -7.58 -14.99 -0.64
CA TRP A 163 -7.68 -14.08 0.49
C TRP A 163 -7.75 -12.60 0.12
N GLU A 164 -7.49 -12.22 -1.15
CA GLU A 164 -7.57 -10.81 -1.55
C GLU A 164 -8.96 -10.22 -1.29
N ARG A 165 -8.97 -9.00 -0.81
CA ARG A 165 -10.18 -8.23 -0.52
C ARG A 165 -10.08 -6.86 -1.15
N TRP A 166 -10.73 -6.70 -2.28
CA TRP A 166 -10.86 -5.40 -2.89
C TRP A 166 -11.95 -4.60 -2.16
N PHE A 167 -11.79 -3.31 -2.10
CA PHE A 167 -12.69 -2.44 -1.36
C PHE A 167 -13.21 -1.30 -2.23
N GLY A 168 -14.39 -0.81 -1.86
CA GLY A 168 -15.04 0.26 -2.59
C GLY A 168 -14.51 1.63 -2.19
N ARG A 169 -14.68 2.58 -3.11
CA ARG A 169 -14.26 3.97 -2.93
C ARG A 169 -14.71 4.55 -1.59
N ARG A 170 -16.02 4.49 -1.29
CA ARG A 170 -16.60 5.07 -0.07
C ARG A 170 -16.26 4.31 1.20
N GLU A 171 -15.94 3.03 1.08
CA GLU A 171 -15.55 2.21 2.22
C GLU A 171 -14.24 2.71 2.82
N LEU A 172 -13.22 2.87 1.98
CA LEU A 172 -11.91 3.32 2.42
C LEU A 172 -11.91 4.81 2.78
N GLU A 173 -12.66 5.66 2.06
CA GLU A 173 -12.89 7.06 2.45
C GLU A 173 -13.43 7.16 3.88
N ARG A 174 -14.40 6.31 4.26
CA ARG A 174 -14.98 6.29 5.60
C ARG A 174 -13.98 5.83 6.67
N LEU A 175 -13.15 4.83 6.35
CA LEU A 175 -12.12 4.34 7.27
C LEU A 175 -11.06 5.42 7.53
N LEU A 176 -10.53 6.04 6.49
CA LEU A 176 -9.57 7.13 6.59
C LEU A 176 -10.15 8.35 7.30
N GLY A 177 -11.40 8.71 7.00
CA GLY A 177 -12.09 9.87 7.58
C GLY A 177 -12.33 9.79 9.08
N ARG A 178 -12.11 8.63 9.72
CA ARG A 178 -12.16 8.52 11.19
C ARG A 178 -11.01 9.26 11.89
N ARG A 179 -9.88 9.45 11.19
CA ARG A 179 -8.65 10.03 11.75
C ARG A 179 -7.99 11.08 10.87
N CYS A 180 -8.41 11.21 9.61
CA CYS A 180 -7.90 12.18 8.65
C CYS A 180 -8.93 13.32 8.49
N ARG A 181 -8.43 14.55 8.44
CA ARG A 181 -9.26 15.75 8.26
C ARG A 181 -9.69 15.95 6.81
N GLU A 182 -8.91 15.45 5.87
CA GLU A 182 -9.15 15.54 4.44
C GLU A 182 -8.97 14.15 3.83
N VAL A 183 -9.94 13.72 3.05
CA VAL A 183 -9.86 12.47 2.29
C VAL A 183 -10.48 12.71 0.92
N THR A 184 -9.73 12.45 -0.13
CA THR A 184 -10.21 12.46 -1.51
C THR A 184 -9.86 11.15 -2.18
N SER A 185 -10.62 10.76 -3.19
CA SER A 185 -10.30 9.59 -3.99
C SER A 185 -10.69 9.79 -5.44
N ARG A 186 -9.98 9.11 -6.33
CA ARG A 186 -10.28 9.12 -7.77
C ARG A 186 -9.87 7.82 -8.45
N PRO A 187 -10.54 7.44 -9.53
CA PRO A 187 -10.04 6.37 -10.39
C PRO A 187 -8.74 6.82 -11.07
N ILE A 188 -7.86 5.87 -11.26
CA ILE A 188 -6.56 6.08 -11.94
C ILE A 188 -6.28 4.92 -12.89
N SER A 189 -5.38 5.16 -13.85
CA SER A 189 -4.76 4.14 -14.69
C SER A 189 -3.28 3.99 -14.32
N TYR A 190 -2.57 3.06 -14.94
CA TYR A 190 -1.11 2.97 -14.81
C TYR A 190 -0.38 4.15 -15.44
N TRP A 191 -0.90 4.69 -16.57
CA TRP A 191 -0.29 5.77 -17.33
C TRP A 191 -1.20 7.00 -17.31
N GLU A 192 -0.60 8.18 -17.27
CA GLU A 192 -1.33 9.43 -17.17
C GLU A 192 -2.21 9.74 -18.38
N ASP A 193 -1.74 9.38 -19.56
CA ASP A 193 -2.39 9.59 -20.85
C ASP A 193 -3.41 8.50 -21.21
N VAL A 194 -3.65 7.55 -20.30
CA VAL A 194 -4.64 6.48 -20.45
C VAL A 194 -5.82 6.76 -19.55
N GLU A 195 -7.01 6.75 -20.13
CA GLU A 195 -8.25 6.88 -19.35
C GLU A 195 -8.39 5.76 -18.33
N PRO A 196 -8.79 6.08 -17.10
CA PRO A 196 -9.01 5.08 -16.06
C PRO A 196 -10.08 4.08 -16.45
N ASP A 197 -9.75 2.82 -16.43
CA ASP A 197 -10.66 1.72 -16.74
C ASP A 197 -11.45 1.21 -15.53
N GLY A 198 -11.27 1.86 -14.37
CA GLY A 198 -11.95 1.55 -13.12
C GLY A 198 -11.29 0.45 -12.29
N LEU A 199 -10.15 -0.11 -12.74
CA LEU A 199 -9.45 -1.16 -11.99
C LEU A 199 -8.79 -0.62 -10.71
N PHE A 200 -8.14 0.54 -10.80
CA PHE A 200 -7.44 1.15 -9.68
C PHE A 200 -8.10 2.43 -9.18
N LEU A 201 -8.04 2.61 -7.87
CA LEU A 201 -8.38 3.84 -7.17
C LEU A 201 -7.15 4.35 -6.41
N ALA A 202 -7.02 5.67 -6.32
CA ALA A 202 -6.12 6.32 -5.40
C ALA A 202 -6.93 7.06 -4.33
N TRP A 203 -6.59 6.85 -3.06
CA TRP A 203 -7.11 7.58 -1.92
C TRP A 203 -5.99 8.43 -1.33
N LEU A 204 -6.24 9.72 -1.23
CA LEU A 204 -5.31 10.72 -0.73
C LEU A 204 -5.88 11.32 0.55
N ALA A 205 -5.12 11.28 1.62
CA ALA A 205 -5.57 11.75 2.92
C ALA A 205 -4.53 12.62 3.60
N VAL A 206 -5.02 13.55 4.44
CA VAL A 206 -4.21 14.36 5.36
C VAL A 206 -4.71 14.08 6.77
N ARG A 207 -3.82 13.63 7.64
CA ARG A 207 -4.14 13.32 9.02
C ARG A 207 -4.38 14.56 9.88
#